data_3742f2258e08104e24def25f33bd4726
#
_entry.id   3742f2258e08104e24def25f33bd4726
#
_cell.length_a   1.000
_cell.length_b   1.000
_cell.length_c   1.000
_cell.angle_alpha   90.00
_cell.angle_beta   90.00
_cell.angle_gamma   90.00
#
_symmetry.space_group_name_H-M   'P 1'
#
loop_
_entity.id
_entity.type
_entity.pdbx_description
1 polymer ?
#
loop_
_entity_poly.entity_id
_entity_poly.type
_entity_poly.pdbx_seq_one_letter_code
_entity_poly.pdbx_strand_id
1 'polypeptide(L)'
;MNINHRVTSLIFAFAVGVLMSFCSYQWITNPDRGAQRAVEEAVVRESRLILDSYVGRSGEIEISDPLNRVREAGKVYIYPARDGWEISGQYRRVGERRWHAYLMSLDGQSALISLSVDDPAPELATISASDPKFSISDAP
;
A
#
# COMPACT_ATOMS: atom_id res chain seq x y z
N MET A 1 -6.98 -59.70 -11.67
CA MET A 1 -7.93 -58.74 -11.08
C MET A 1 -7.27 -57.49 -10.46
N ASN A 2 -5.95 -57.42 -10.37
CA ASN A 2 -5.24 -56.26 -9.77
C ASN A 2 -4.78 -55.17 -10.78
N ILE A 3 -4.97 -55.39 -12.07
CA ILE A 3 -4.53 -54.46 -13.11
C ILE A 3 -5.40 -53.22 -13.17
N ASN A 4 -6.70 -53.37 -12.97
CA ASN A 4 -7.66 -52.25 -13.01
C ASN A 4 -7.41 -51.22 -11.87
N HIS A 5 -7.06 -51.69 -10.68
CA HIS A 5 -6.82 -50.82 -9.54
C HIS A 5 -5.55 -49.93 -9.72
N ARG A 6 -4.50 -50.50 -10.29
CA ARG A 6 -3.25 -49.77 -10.57
C ARG A 6 -3.43 -48.76 -11.69
N VAL A 7 -4.17 -49.12 -12.72
CA VAL A 7 -4.48 -48.21 -13.84
C VAL A 7 -5.36 -47.06 -13.39
N THR A 8 -6.39 -47.32 -12.57
CA THR A 8 -7.25 -46.30 -12.00
C THR A 8 -6.50 -45.34 -11.09
N SER A 9 -5.59 -45.87 -10.25
CA SER A 9 -4.74 -45.06 -9.38
C SER A 9 -3.77 -44.15 -10.17
N LEU A 10 -3.20 -44.64 -11.27
CA LEU A 10 -2.32 -43.87 -12.15
C LEU A 10 -3.08 -42.75 -12.88
N ILE A 11 -4.27 -43.05 -13.38
CA ILE A 11 -5.14 -42.05 -14.03
C ILE A 11 -5.54 -40.96 -13.05
N PHE A 12 -5.90 -41.35 -11.82
CA PHE A 12 -6.25 -40.38 -10.78
C PHE A 12 -5.05 -39.51 -10.38
N ALA A 13 -3.87 -40.09 -10.16
CA ALA A 13 -2.66 -39.32 -9.85
C ALA A 13 -2.26 -38.35 -10.99
N PHE A 14 -2.41 -38.78 -12.24
CA PHE A 14 -2.18 -37.91 -13.41
C PHE A 14 -3.18 -36.76 -13.48
N ALA A 15 -4.49 -37.05 -13.27
CA ALA A 15 -5.54 -36.03 -13.26
C ALA A 15 -5.32 -34.98 -12.17
N VAL A 16 -4.94 -35.43 -10.96
CA VAL A 16 -4.62 -34.53 -9.85
C VAL A 16 -3.39 -33.68 -10.18
N GLY A 17 -2.33 -34.28 -10.76
CA GLY A 17 -1.13 -33.56 -11.17
C GLY A 17 -1.43 -32.48 -12.21
N VAL A 18 -2.23 -32.77 -13.22
CA VAL A 18 -2.65 -31.80 -14.24
C VAL A 18 -3.49 -30.68 -13.61
N LEU A 19 -4.43 -31.02 -12.72
CA LEU A 19 -5.27 -30.03 -12.06
C LEU A 19 -4.43 -29.08 -11.20
N MET A 20 -3.48 -29.60 -10.42
CA MET A 20 -2.57 -28.81 -9.60
C MET A 20 -1.68 -27.91 -10.45
N SER A 21 -1.16 -28.41 -11.56
CA SER A 21 -0.36 -27.62 -12.50
C SER A 21 -1.18 -26.50 -13.13
N PHE A 22 -2.42 -26.78 -13.51
CA PHE A 22 -3.33 -25.80 -14.07
C PHE A 22 -3.70 -24.71 -13.04
N CYS A 23 -4.01 -25.08 -11.82
CA CYS A 23 -4.29 -24.12 -10.73
C CYS A 23 -3.06 -23.24 -10.42
N SER A 24 -1.87 -23.85 -10.39
CA SER A 24 -0.62 -23.11 -10.16
C SER A 24 -0.33 -22.14 -11.30
N TYR A 25 -0.54 -22.57 -12.54
CA TYR A 25 -0.38 -21.73 -13.71
C TYR A 25 -1.36 -20.55 -13.71
N GLN A 26 -2.62 -20.77 -13.42
CA GLN A 26 -3.63 -19.72 -13.28
C GLN A 26 -3.27 -18.72 -12.15
N TRP A 27 -2.68 -19.23 -11.08
CA TRP A 27 -2.30 -18.39 -9.93
C TRP A 27 -1.09 -17.48 -10.24
N ILE A 28 -0.14 -18.00 -11.02
CA ILE A 28 1.09 -17.29 -11.40
C ILE A 28 0.84 -16.30 -12.55
N THR A 29 -0.02 -16.67 -13.49
CA THR A 29 -0.27 -15.90 -14.72
C THR A 29 -1.54 -15.05 -14.67
N ASN A 30 -2.14 -14.86 -13.46
CA ASN A 30 -3.34 -14.02 -13.36
C ASN A 30 -2.97 -12.55 -13.69
N PRO A 31 -3.30 -12.05 -14.90
CA PRO A 31 -2.92 -10.71 -15.35
C PRO A 31 -3.56 -9.61 -14.50
N ASP A 32 -4.72 -9.89 -13.89
CA ASP A 32 -5.46 -8.92 -13.07
C ASP A 32 -4.69 -8.54 -11.80
N ARG A 33 -3.99 -9.49 -11.17
CA ARG A 33 -3.16 -9.21 -9.99
C ARG A 33 -1.94 -8.36 -10.32
N GLY A 34 -1.33 -8.58 -11.47
CA GLY A 34 -0.20 -7.78 -11.94
C GLY A 34 -0.62 -6.34 -12.25
N ALA A 35 -1.74 -6.18 -12.93
CA ALA A 35 -2.32 -4.88 -13.25
C ALA A 35 -2.72 -4.11 -11.97
N GLN A 36 -3.38 -4.78 -11.03
CA GLN A 36 -3.76 -4.16 -9.76
C GLN A 36 -2.55 -3.69 -8.96
N ARG A 37 -1.50 -4.50 -8.85
CA ARG A 37 -0.24 -4.11 -8.18
C ARG A 37 0.41 -2.91 -8.84
N ALA A 38 0.44 -2.86 -10.16
CA ALA A 38 1.00 -1.72 -10.89
C ALA A 38 0.23 -0.42 -10.61
N VAL A 39 -1.09 -0.49 -10.49
CA VAL A 39 -1.93 0.65 -10.11
C VAL A 39 -1.64 1.06 -8.67
N GLU A 40 -1.63 0.13 -7.73
CA GLU A 40 -1.31 0.41 -6.32
C GLU A 40 0.09 1.04 -6.16
N GLU A 41 1.09 0.53 -6.87
CA GLU A 41 2.44 1.11 -6.87
C GLU A 41 2.47 2.53 -7.43
N ALA A 42 1.71 2.80 -8.49
CA ALA A 42 1.62 4.14 -9.07
C ALA A 42 0.96 5.12 -8.08
N VAL A 43 -0.12 4.69 -7.44
CA VAL A 43 -0.84 5.48 -6.42
C VAL A 43 0.06 5.79 -5.23
N VAL A 44 0.83 4.81 -4.73
CA VAL A 44 1.76 5.04 -3.62
C VAL A 44 2.91 5.97 -4.01
N ARG A 45 3.42 5.89 -5.24
CA ARG A 45 4.43 6.85 -5.72
C ARG A 45 3.89 8.28 -5.75
N GLU A 46 2.66 8.46 -6.23
CA GLU A 46 2.02 9.78 -6.24
C GLU A 46 1.79 10.29 -4.82
N SER A 47 1.36 9.41 -3.91
CA SER A 47 1.20 9.78 -2.49
C SER A 47 2.50 10.27 -1.83
N ARG A 48 3.66 9.73 -2.21
CA ARG A 48 4.97 10.20 -1.73
C ARG A 48 5.24 11.64 -2.15
N LEU A 49 4.95 11.98 -3.41
CA LEU A 49 5.14 13.34 -3.92
C LEU A 49 4.23 14.33 -3.21
N ILE A 50 2.97 13.94 -2.99
CA ILE A 50 2.01 14.77 -2.26
C ILE A 50 2.48 14.95 -0.82
N LEU A 51 2.84 13.88 -0.11
CA LEU A 51 3.34 13.95 1.27
C LEU A 51 4.55 14.87 1.37
N ASP A 52 5.54 14.69 0.49
CA ASP A 52 6.74 15.51 0.45
C ASP A 52 6.44 17.00 0.22
N SER A 53 5.45 17.32 -0.60
CA SER A 53 5.03 18.70 -0.85
C SER A 53 4.48 19.41 0.40
N TYR A 54 3.91 18.67 1.33
CA TYR A 54 3.36 19.20 2.60
C TYR A 54 4.40 19.19 3.72
N VAL A 55 5.06 18.06 3.95
CA VAL A 55 5.92 17.86 5.13
C VAL A 55 7.40 17.98 4.83
N GLY A 56 7.83 17.84 3.57
CA GLY A 56 9.22 17.93 3.14
C GLY A 56 9.79 19.34 3.08
N ARG A 57 8.98 20.38 3.31
CA ARG A 57 9.43 21.78 3.27
C ARG A 57 10.47 22.10 4.34
N SER A 58 10.47 21.36 5.44
CA SER A 58 11.39 21.55 6.57
C SER A 58 12.67 20.71 6.45
N GLY A 59 12.84 19.92 5.40
CA GLY A 59 13.99 19.05 5.18
C GLY A 59 13.63 17.74 4.51
N GLU A 60 14.65 16.95 4.21
CA GLU A 60 14.50 15.62 3.63
C GLU A 60 13.76 14.68 4.58
N ILE A 61 12.81 13.91 4.05
CA ILE A 61 12.01 12.95 4.80
C ILE A 61 12.30 11.52 4.37
N GLU A 62 12.25 10.61 5.34
CA GLU A 62 12.20 9.17 5.11
C GLU A 62 10.74 8.71 5.24
N ILE A 63 10.28 7.89 4.31
CA ILE A 63 8.89 7.41 4.26
C ILE A 63 8.88 5.90 4.40
N SER A 64 8.03 5.40 5.31
CA SER A 64 7.67 3.98 5.42
C SER A 64 6.23 3.82 4.94
N ASP A 65 6.05 3.21 3.78
CA ASP A 65 4.78 3.06 3.09
C ASP A 65 4.58 1.63 2.53
N PRO A 66 3.46 1.30 1.87
CA PRO A 66 3.20 -0.03 1.35
C PRO A 66 4.25 -0.58 0.36
N LEU A 67 5.07 0.27 -0.26
CA LEU A 67 6.15 -0.17 -1.14
C LEU A 67 7.43 -0.56 -0.40
N ASN A 68 7.57 -0.21 0.86
CA ASN A 68 8.75 -0.57 1.63
C ASN A 68 8.75 -2.06 1.95
N ARG A 69 9.87 -2.74 1.63
CA ARG A 69 10.05 -4.17 1.93
C ARG A 69 10.28 -4.43 3.42
N VAL A 70 10.91 -3.49 4.09
CA VAL A 70 11.19 -3.55 5.53
C VAL A 70 10.30 -2.53 6.23
N ARG A 71 9.41 -3.01 7.08
CA ARG A 71 8.52 -2.16 7.88
C ARG A 71 9.22 -1.84 9.19
N GLU A 72 9.76 -0.65 9.30
CA GLU A 72 10.45 -0.21 10.52
C GLU A 72 9.49 0.31 11.58
N ALA A 73 8.32 0.76 11.19
CA ALA A 73 7.36 1.37 12.12
C ALA A 73 5.91 1.16 11.65
N GLY A 74 5.02 0.94 12.61
CA GLY A 74 3.58 1.01 12.54
C GLY A 74 2.85 0.19 11.47
N LYS A 75 1.59 0.51 11.29
CA LYS A 75 0.72 -0.09 10.27
C LYS A 75 0.80 0.72 8.98
N VAL A 76 1.13 0.03 7.90
CA VAL A 76 1.27 0.61 6.57
C VAL A 76 0.37 -0.17 5.63
N TYR A 77 -0.59 0.49 5.00
CA TYR A 77 -1.53 -0.15 4.09
C TYR A 77 -1.97 0.77 2.94
N ILE A 78 -2.44 0.16 1.88
CA ILE A 78 -3.20 0.79 0.81
C ILE A 78 -4.43 -0.07 0.54
N TYR A 79 -5.60 0.56 0.43
CA TYR A 79 -6.81 -0.12 -0.01
C TYR A 79 -7.69 0.81 -0.86
N PRO A 80 -8.49 0.23 -1.77
CA PRO A 80 -9.46 1.00 -2.53
C PRO A 80 -10.57 1.51 -1.59
N ALA A 81 -10.79 2.82 -1.60
CA ALA A 81 -11.91 3.49 -0.96
C ALA A 81 -13.00 3.76 -2.00
N ARG A 82 -14.20 4.20 -1.57
CA ARG A 82 -15.40 4.39 -2.43
C ARG A 82 -15.11 4.90 -3.84
N ASP A 83 -14.38 6.02 -3.95
CA ASP A 83 -14.12 6.69 -5.22
C ASP A 83 -12.63 6.92 -5.45
N GLY A 84 -11.76 6.15 -4.77
CA GLY A 84 -10.33 6.34 -4.88
C GLY A 84 -9.54 5.41 -3.98
N TRP A 85 -8.57 5.96 -3.23
CA TRP A 85 -7.60 5.20 -2.46
C TRP A 85 -7.42 5.79 -1.07
N GLU A 86 -7.20 4.92 -0.09
CA GLU A 86 -6.76 5.29 1.24
C GLU A 86 -5.39 4.67 1.52
N ILE A 87 -4.46 5.50 1.95
CA ILE A 87 -3.07 5.11 2.19
C ILE A 87 -2.71 5.53 3.60
N SER A 88 -2.21 4.58 4.38
CA SER A 88 -1.60 4.85 5.67
C SER A 88 -0.12 4.51 5.61
N GLY A 89 0.69 5.33 6.25
CA GLY A 89 2.12 5.14 6.36
C GLY A 89 2.70 5.96 7.49
N GLN A 90 4.01 6.04 7.49
CA GLN A 90 4.74 6.84 8.46
C GLN A 90 5.89 7.55 7.76
N TYR A 91 6.24 8.73 8.28
CA TYR A 91 7.41 9.46 7.85
C TYR A 91 8.20 9.98 9.05
N ARG A 92 9.45 10.27 8.85
CA ARG A 92 10.30 11.03 9.77
C ARG A 92 11.21 11.97 8.99
N ARG A 93 11.62 13.06 9.61
CA ARG A 93 12.66 13.91 9.04
C ARG A 93 14.02 13.27 9.27
N VAL A 94 14.94 13.40 8.31
CA VAL A 94 16.32 12.90 8.45
C VAL A 94 16.95 13.52 9.71
N GLY A 95 17.45 12.66 10.59
CA GLY A 95 18.01 13.04 11.89
C GLY A 95 17.03 12.99 13.06
N GLU A 96 15.73 12.82 12.82
CA GLU A 96 14.74 12.58 13.88
C GLU A 96 14.63 11.09 14.21
N ARG A 97 14.34 10.79 15.48
CA ARG A 97 14.09 9.40 15.91
C ARG A 97 12.61 9.03 15.85
N ARG A 98 11.72 10.02 15.93
CA ARG A 98 10.27 9.81 15.97
C ARG A 98 9.72 9.64 14.56
N TRP A 99 8.93 8.59 14.39
CA TRP A 99 8.07 8.41 13.22
C TRP A 99 6.73 9.08 13.45
N HIS A 100 6.24 9.77 12.44
CA HIS A 100 4.95 10.44 12.41
C HIS A 100 4.01 9.67 11.49
N ALA A 101 2.85 9.27 12.01
CA ALA A 101 1.86 8.60 11.20
C ALA A 101 1.17 9.57 10.24
N TYR A 102 0.79 9.10 9.07
CA TYR A 102 -0.08 9.83 8.17
C TYR A 102 -1.18 8.94 7.61
N LEU A 103 -2.31 9.57 7.31
CA LEU A 103 -3.43 8.99 6.60
C LEU A 103 -3.79 9.90 5.44
N MET A 104 -3.77 9.36 4.23
CA MET A 104 -4.02 10.09 3.00
C MET A 104 -5.18 9.46 2.25
N SER A 105 -6.13 10.28 1.80
CA SER A 105 -7.19 9.86 0.89
C SER A 105 -6.99 10.55 -0.45
N LEU A 106 -7.00 9.75 -1.51
CA LEU A 106 -6.87 10.19 -2.90
C LEU A 106 -8.15 9.82 -3.66
N ASP A 107 -8.48 10.59 -4.68
CA ASP A 107 -9.57 10.25 -5.61
C ASP A 107 -9.11 9.20 -6.64
N GLY A 108 -10.01 8.83 -7.56
CA GLY A 108 -9.73 7.85 -8.62
C GLY A 108 -8.66 8.30 -9.64
N GLN A 109 -8.27 9.57 -9.62
CA GLN A 109 -7.21 10.16 -10.44
C GLN A 109 -5.93 10.45 -9.64
N SER A 110 -5.85 9.94 -8.41
CA SER A 110 -4.74 10.14 -7.46
C SER A 110 -4.59 11.60 -7.00
N ALA A 111 -5.64 12.42 -7.11
CA ALA A 111 -5.63 13.76 -6.55
C ALA A 111 -5.98 13.72 -5.06
N LEU A 112 -5.35 14.61 -4.27
CA LEU A 112 -5.53 14.67 -2.83
C LEU A 112 -6.95 15.10 -2.45
N ILE A 113 -7.63 14.26 -1.69
CA ILE A 113 -8.89 14.59 -1.01
C ILE A 113 -8.59 15.11 0.40
N SER A 114 -7.82 14.34 1.17
CA SER A 114 -7.43 14.73 2.54
C SER A 114 -6.10 14.09 2.93
N LEU A 115 -5.34 14.81 3.74
CA LEU A 115 -4.11 14.34 4.37
C LEU A 115 -4.15 14.70 5.86
N SER A 116 -4.07 13.71 6.72
CA SER A 116 -3.96 13.88 8.17
C SER A 116 -2.60 13.35 8.64
N VAL A 117 -1.92 14.10 9.49
CA VAL A 117 -0.61 13.72 10.03
C VAL A 117 -0.57 13.85 11.55
N ASP A 118 0.13 12.95 12.23
CA ASP A 118 0.45 13.02 13.67
C ASP A 118 1.82 13.67 13.86
N ASP A 119 1.89 14.96 13.59
CA ASP A 119 3.13 15.73 13.69
C ASP A 119 2.84 17.12 14.29
N PRO A 120 3.31 17.41 15.51
CA PRO A 120 3.05 18.67 16.20
C PRO A 120 3.93 19.85 15.73
N ALA A 121 4.65 19.71 14.61
CA ALA A 121 5.51 20.77 14.12
C ALA A 121 4.73 22.06 13.85
N PRO A 122 5.18 23.23 14.34
CA PRO A 122 4.44 24.48 14.23
C PRO A 122 4.26 24.97 12.79
N GLU A 123 5.15 24.60 11.88
CA GLU A 123 5.04 24.91 10.45
C GLU A 123 3.82 24.23 9.84
N LEU A 124 3.53 23.00 10.26
CA LEU A 124 2.37 22.24 9.78
C LEU A 124 1.05 22.83 10.30
N ALA A 125 1.05 23.41 11.48
CA ALA A 125 -0.12 24.14 11.99
C ALA A 125 -0.51 25.31 11.09
N THR A 126 0.46 26.03 10.55
CA THR A 126 0.23 27.11 9.58
C THR A 126 -0.38 26.59 8.29
N ILE A 127 0.09 25.47 7.79
CA ILE A 127 -0.47 24.83 6.59
C ILE A 127 -1.89 24.34 6.84
N SER A 128 -2.12 23.69 7.98
CA SER A 128 -3.45 23.21 8.36
C SER A 128 -4.48 24.34 8.49
N ALA A 129 -4.06 25.52 8.93
CA ALA A 129 -4.93 26.69 9.00
C ALA A 129 -5.29 27.27 7.63
N SER A 130 -4.46 27.07 6.61
CA SER A 130 -4.63 27.64 5.27
C SER A 130 -5.18 26.66 4.24
N ASP A 131 -5.01 25.35 4.44
CA ASP A 131 -5.47 24.31 3.51
C ASP A 131 -6.44 23.32 4.19
N PRO A 132 -7.72 23.34 3.78
CA PRO A 132 -8.73 22.45 4.36
C PRO A 132 -8.51 20.97 4.06
N LYS A 133 -7.65 20.62 3.10
CA LYS A 133 -7.29 19.23 2.78
C LYS A 133 -6.23 18.67 3.73
N PHE A 134 -5.54 19.53 4.46
CA PHE A 134 -4.50 19.13 5.40
C PHE A 134 -4.95 19.33 6.85
N SER A 135 -4.77 18.30 7.67
CA SER A 135 -5.10 18.34 9.09
C SER A 135 -4.00 17.71 9.94
N ILE A 136 -3.86 18.20 11.16
CA ILE A 136 -3.01 17.56 12.16
C ILE A 136 -3.92 16.72 13.04
N SER A 137 -3.60 15.42 13.15
CA SER A 137 -4.29 14.53 14.09
C SER A 137 -3.65 14.72 15.45
N ASP A 138 -4.40 15.22 16.41
CA ASP A 138 -4.00 15.12 17.80
C ASP A 138 -4.11 13.65 18.20
N ALA A 139 -2.96 12.97 18.27
CA ALA A 139 -2.93 11.63 18.84
C ALA A 139 -3.30 11.72 20.34
N PRO A 140 -4.21 10.87 20.82
CA PRO A 140 -4.58 10.83 22.24
C PRO A 140 -3.41 10.40 23.12
#